data_72e90f1b986643ef0ef6fba15768a7bc
#
_entry.id   72e90f1b986643ef0ef6fba15768a7bc
#
_cell.length_a   1.000
_cell.length_b   1.000
_cell.length_c   1.000
_cell.angle_alpha   90.00
_cell.angle_beta   90.00
_cell.angle_gamma   90.00
#
_symmetry.space_group_name_H-M   'P 1'
#
loop_
_entity.id
_entity.type
_entity.pdbx_description
1 polymer ?
#
loop_
_entity_poly.entity_id
_entity_poly.type
_entity_poly.pdbx_seq_one_letter_code
_entity_poly.pdbx_strand_id
1 'polypeptide(L)'
;MTQEEKRKFRRSQSWSRLRQKLRCKFDKRDFITRKELTRTWNLHHLDMDDRHYTDLSKEDKFLPLNKDTHEFIHWLFRLYRHDTDVLRRIKLVLDMMLLYNPPRKRHEAREED
;
A
#
# COMPACT_ATOMS: atom_id res chain seq x y z
N MET A 1 5.26 13.28 16.48
CA MET A 1 6.57 12.78 16.04
C MET A 1 7.04 13.56 14.83
N THR A 2 8.28 14.02 14.82
CA THR A 2 8.81 14.79 13.70
C THR A 2 9.17 13.88 12.51
N GLN A 3 9.28 14.46 11.32
CA GLN A 3 9.70 13.72 10.13
C GLN A 3 11.12 13.16 10.28
N GLU A 4 11.99 13.90 10.96
CA GLU A 4 13.35 13.46 11.22
C GLU A 4 13.39 12.26 12.17
N GLU A 5 12.59 12.27 13.22
CA GLU A 5 12.45 11.14 14.14
C GLU A 5 11.93 9.91 13.39
N LYS A 6 10.97 10.07 12.48
CA LYS A 6 10.46 8.98 11.65
C LYS A 6 11.54 8.42 10.73
N ARG A 7 12.35 9.28 10.11
CA ARG A 7 13.47 8.82 9.26
C ARG A 7 14.50 8.04 10.06
N LYS A 8 14.83 8.52 11.25
CA LYS A 8 15.77 7.83 12.15
C LYS A 8 15.24 6.45 12.52
N PHE A 9 13.97 6.36 12.88
CA PHE A 9 13.33 5.09 13.19
C PHE A 9 13.39 4.11 12.01
N ARG A 10 13.10 4.59 10.79
CA ARG A 10 13.13 3.75 9.58
C ARG A 10 14.53 3.23 9.24
N ARG A 11 15.60 3.80 9.84
CA ARG A 11 16.96 3.29 9.71
C ARG A 11 17.36 2.32 10.80
N SER A 12 16.47 2.06 11.77
CA SER A 12 16.74 1.15 12.86
C SER A 12 16.79 -0.30 12.41
N GLN A 13 17.51 -1.14 13.14
CA GLN A 13 17.56 -2.58 12.88
C GLN A 13 16.19 -3.24 13.06
N SER A 14 15.43 -2.81 14.08
CA SER A 14 14.11 -3.38 14.35
C SER A 14 13.17 -3.18 13.16
N TRP A 15 13.16 -1.99 12.58
CA TRP A 15 12.38 -1.69 11.38
C TRP A 15 12.84 -2.53 10.18
N SER A 16 14.15 -2.61 9.98
CA SER A 16 14.72 -3.39 8.88
C SER A 16 14.37 -4.88 8.97
N ARG A 17 14.39 -5.44 10.17
CA ARG A 17 14.01 -6.83 10.40
C ARG A 17 12.54 -7.07 10.10
N LEU A 18 11.67 -6.17 10.54
CA LEU A 18 10.24 -6.28 10.27
C LEU A 18 9.97 -6.19 8.77
N ARG A 19 10.62 -5.26 8.08
CA ARG A 19 10.50 -5.13 6.62
C ARG A 19 10.84 -6.44 5.92
N GLN A 20 11.98 -7.04 6.25
CA GLN A 20 12.41 -8.30 5.63
C GLN A 20 11.46 -9.45 5.95
N LYS A 21 11.02 -9.53 7.19
CA LYS A 21 10.07 -10.56 7.62
C LYS A 21 8.77 -10.49 6.82
N LEU A 22 8.19 -9.31 6.72
CA LEU A 22 6.92 -9.13 6.02
C LEU A 22 7.08 -9.22 4.50
N ARG A 23 8.22 -8.80 3.96
CA ARG A 23 8.52 -9.00 2.55
C ARG A 23 8.48 -10.48 2.19
N CYS A 24 9.09 -11.32 3.00
CA CYS A 24 9.07 -12.77 2.79
C CYS A 24 7.68 -13.37 3.02
N LYS A 25 6.99 -12.93 4.05
CA LYS A 25 5.64 -13.41 4.37
C LYS A 25 4.66 -13.19 3.21
N PHE A 26 4.80 -12.10 2.48
CA PHE A 26 3.94 -11.75 1.35
C PHE A 26 4.57 -12.08 -0.01
N ASP A 27 5.49 -13.03 -0.04
CA ASP A 27 6.13 -13.53 -1.27
C ASP A 27 6.79 -12.44 -2.12
N LYS A 28 7.32 -11.40 -1.47
CA LYS A 28 7.99 -10.25 -2.13
C LYS A 28 7.06 -9.51 -3.09
N ARG A 29 5.76 -9.45 -2.75
CA ARG A 29 4.74 -8.83 -3.59
C ARG A 29 3.99 -7.73 -2.85
N ASP A 30 3.59 -6.72 -3.63
CA ASP A 30 2.64 -5.69 -3.20
C ASP A 30 1.33 -6.34 -2.79
N PHE A 31 0.81 -5.98 -1.61
CA PHE A 31 -0.40 -6.59 -1.07
C PHE A 31 -1.63 -6.36 -1.95
N ILE A 32 -1.72 -5.22 -2.61
CA ILE A 32 -2.90 -4.84 -3.40
C ILE A 32 -2.79 -5.34 -4.84
N THR A 33 -1.69 -5.02 -5.51
CA THR A 33 -1.53 -5.31 -6.93
C THR A 33 -1.03 -6.73 -7.20
N ARG A 34 -0.44 -7.37 -6.20
CA ARG A 34 0.25 -8.66 -6.31
C ARG A 34 1.46 -8.64 -7.25
N LYS A 35 1.86 -7.44 -7.68
CA LYS A 35 3.09 -7.28 -8.46
C LYS A 35 4.30 -7.38 -7.55
N GLU A 36 5.44 -7.72 -8.13
CA GLU A 36 6.70 -7.81 -7.41
C GLU A 36 7.04 -6.47 -6.74
N LEU A 37 7.54 -6.53 -5.50
CA LEU A 37 7.98 -5.33 -4.78
C LEU A 37 9.19 -4.74 -5.49
N THR A 38 9.12 -3.44 -5.78
CA THR A 38 10.20 -2.70 -6.40
C THR A 38 11.23 -2.29 -5.35
N ARG A 39 12.35 -1.75 -5.82
CA ARG A 39 13.42 -1.28 -4.96
C ARG A 39 12.99 -0.20 -3.95
N THR A 40 11.96 0.59 -4.29
CA THR A 40 11.46 1.70 -3.47
C THR A 40 10.18 1.36 -2.71
N TRP A 41 9.92 0.08 -2.50
CA TRP A 41 8.73 -0.34 -1.79
C TRP A 41 8.68 0.17 -0.35
N ASN A 42 7.48 0.28 0.19
CA ASN A 42 7.23 0.78 1.53
C ASN A 42 6.50 -0.25 2.38
N LEU A 43 6.78 -0.24 3.67
CA LEU A 43 5.98 -0.97 4.63
C LEU A 43 4.94 0.02 5.18
N HIS A 44 3.68 -0.18 4.79
CA HIS A 44 2.58 0.73 5.11
C HIS A 44 2.06 0.49 6.52
N HIS A 45 1.96 1.56 7.31
CA HIS A 45 1.32 1.53 8.62
C HIS A 45 -0.21 1.59 8.44
N LEU A 46 -0.92 0.56 8.85
CA LEU A 46 -2.39 0.60 8.89
C LEU A 46 -2.86 1.49 10.04
N ASP A 47 -2.15 1.47 11.16
CA ASP A 47 -2.36 2.41 12.26
C ASP A 47 -1.56 3.68 11.98
N MET A 48 -2.27 4.77 11.67
CA MET A 48 -1.65 6.04 11.29
C MET A 48 -1.50 7.01 12.46
N ASP A 49 -1.70 6.56 13.69
CA ASP A 49 -1.50 7.37 14.89
C ASP A 49 0.00 7.52 15.15
N ASP A 50 0.48 8.76 15.14
CA ASP A 50 1.90 9.06 15.37
C ASP A 50 2.41 8.54 16.71
N ARG A 51 1.55 8.43 17.71
CA ARG A 51 1.91 7.89 19.02
C ARG A 51 2.31 6.43 18.97
N HIS A 52 1.85 5.70 17.96
CA HIS A 52 2.12 4.28 17.77
C HIS A 52 3.14 4.01 16.65
N TYR A 53 3.75 5.05 16.12
CA TYR A 53 4.59 4.92 14.92
C TYR A 53 5.75 3.94 15.11
N THR A 54 6.32 3.89 16.30
CA THR A 54 7.46 3.00 16.61
C THR A 54 7.06 1.66 17.21
N ASP A 55 5.76 1.41 17.38
CA ASP A 55 5.26 0.15 17.94
C ASP A 55 5.26 -0.94 16.87
N LEU A 56 6.19 -1.87 16.98
CA LEU A 56 6.35 -3.01 16.07
C LEU A 56 5.82 -4.32 16.65
N SER A 57 5.06 -4.27 17.75
CA SER A 57 4.60 -5.47 18.47
C SER A 57 3.53 -6.27 17.72
N LYS A 58 2.82 -5.65 16.77
CA LYS A 58 1.74 -6.29 16.01
C LYS A 58 2.03 -6.22 14.51
N GLU A 59 2.49 -7.31 13.95
CA GLU A 59 2.83 -7.40 12.53
C GLU A 59 1.64 -7.17 11.59
N ASP A 60 0.44 -7.53 12.03
CA ASP A 60 -0.79 -7.36 11.24
C ASP A 60 -1.19 -5.90 11.01
N LYS A 61 -0.48 -4.95 11.63
CA LYS A 61 -0.68 -3.52 11.39
C LYS A 61 0.15 -2.98 10.22
N PHE A 62 0.86 -3.83 9.49
CA PHE A 62 1.76 -3.42 8.42
C PHE A 62 1.52 -4.24 7.16
N LEU A 63 1.57 -3.58 6.00
CA LEU A 63 1.44 -4.23 4.71
C LEU A 63 2.52 -3.75 3.74
N PRO A 64 3.11 -4.65 2.93
CA PRO A 64 4.08 -4.24 1.92
C PRO A 64 3.37 -3.67 0.69
N LEU A 65 3.76 -2.49 0.29
CA LEU A 65 3.20 -1.81 -0.87
C LEU A 65 4.33 -1.18 -1.69
N ASN A 66 4.21 -1.22 -2.99
CA ASN A 66 5.08 -0.45 -3.85
C ASN A 66 4.80 1.04 -3.64
N LYS A 67 5.76 1.88 -4.00
CA LYS A 67 5.66 3.32 -3.77
C LYS A 67 4.38 3.91 -4.33
N ASP A 68 4.05 3.59 -5.57
CA ASP A 68 2.86 4.14 -6.25
C ASP A 68 1.57 3.70 -5.57
N THR A 69 1.46 2.43 -5.22
CA THR A 69 0.30 1.89 -4.51
C THR A 69 0.16 2.53 -3.14
N HIS A 70 1.29 2.70 -2.45
CA HIS A 70 1.31 3.33 -1.11
C HIS A 70 0.82 4.78 -1.17
N GLU A 71 1.30 5.56 -2.13
CA GLU A 71 0.86 6.94 -2.34
C GLU A 71 -0.63 6.99 -2.68
N PHE A 72 -1.09 6.08 -3.54
CA PHE A 72 -2.48 5.99 -3.95
C PHE A 72 -3.40 5.67 -2.75
N ILE A 73 -3.01 4.73 -1.90
CA ILE A 73 -3.79 4.37 -0.71
C ILE A 73 -3.89 5.55 0.25
N HIS A 74 -2.81 6.28 0.47
CA HIS A 74 -2.85 7.48 1.31
C HIS A 74 -3.78 8.53 0.73
N TRP A 75 -3.75 8.73 -0.58
CA TRP A 75 -4.62 9.67 -1.27
C TRP A 75 -6.09 9.28 -1.13
N LEU A 76 -6.42 8.02 -1.39
CA LEU A 76 -7.79 7.50 -1.21
C LEU A 76 -8.26 7.66 0.23
N PHE A 77 -7.43 7.32 1.20
CA PHE A 77 -7.81 7.42 2.60
C PHE A 77 -8.14 8.86 2.98
N ARG A 78 -7.37 9.83 2.49
CA ARG A 78 -7.67 11.25 2.73
C ARG A 78 -9.03 11.66 2.18
N LEU A 79 -9.45 11.06 1.07
CA LEU A 79 -10.77 11.35 0.48
C LEU A 79 -11.90 10.74 1.30
N TYR A 80 -11.82 9.46 1.60
CA TYR A 80 -12.98 8.77 2.17
C TYR A 80 -13.04 8.75 3.69
N ARG A 81 -11.98 9.15 4.40
CA ARG A 81 -12.04 9.16 5.87
C ARG A 81 -13.13 10.08 6.43
N HIS A 82 -13.55 11.08 5.65
CA HIS A 82 -14.62 12.02 5.99
C HIS A 82 -15.97 11.65 5.39
N ASP A 83 -15.99 10.76 4.39
CA ASP A 83 -17.19 10.23 3.75
C ASP A 83 -16.91 8.77 3.35
N THR A 84 -17.34 7.85 4.19
CA THR A 84 -17.03 6.43 4.01
C THR A 84 -17.69 5.81 2.77
N ASP A 85 -18.69 6.48 2.18
CA ASP A 85 -19.32 5.99 0.94
C ASP A 85 -18.50 6.30 -0.31
N VAL A 86 -17.43 7.09 -0.21
CA VAL A 86 -16.60 7.45 -1.36
C VAL A 86 -16.03 6.19 -2.02
N LEU A 87 -15.50 5.25 -1.26
CA LEU A 87 -14.94 4.01 -1.81
C LEU A 87 -15.98 3.21 -2.59
N ARG A 88 -17.20 3.14 -2.07
CA ARG A 88 -18.29 2.44 -2.75
C ARG A 88 -18.62 3.10 -4.08
N ARG A 89 -18.65 4.43 -4.10
CA ARG A 89 -18.93 5.18 -5.34
C ARG A 89 -17.80 5.07 -6.35
N ILE A 90 -16.53 5.05 -5.87
CA ILE A 90 -15.38 4.80 -6.73
C ILE A 90 -15.50 3.41 -7.38
N LYS A 91 -15.77 2.39 -6.55
CA LYS A 91 -15.94 1.03 -7.09
C LYS A 91 -17.05 0.97 -8.13
N LEU A 92 -18.18 1.63 -7.86
CA LEU A 92 -19.29 1.68 -8.82
C LEU A 92 -18.85 2.27 -10.16
N VAL A 93 -18.13 3.38 -10.13
CA VAL A 93 -17.62 4.01 -11.35
C VAL A 93 -16.67 3.08 -12.11
N LEU A 94 -15.77 2.41 -11.39
CA LEU A 94 -14.86 1.45 -12.01
C LEU A 94 -15.61 0.28 -12.64
N ASP A 95 -16.64 -0.24 -11.97
CA ASP A 95 -17.48 -1.30 -12.52
C ASP A 95 -18.20 -0.85 -13.79
N MET A 96 -18.71 0.39 -13.79
CA MET A 96 -19.34 0.98 -14.97
C MET A 96 -18.35 1.12 -16.13
N MET A 97 -17.13 1.55 -15.84
CA MET A 97 -16.07 1.65 -16.85
C MET A 97 -15.74 0.29 -17.47
N LEU A 98 -15.74 -0.76 -16.66
CA LEU A 98 -15.45 -2.12 -17.14
C LEU A 98 -16.54 -2.68 -18.05
N LEU A 99 -17.78 -2.16 -18.00
CA LEU A 99 -18.83 -2.54 -18.95
C LEU A 99 -18.47 -2.13 -20.38
N TYR A 100 -17.85 -0.95 -20.53
CA TYR A 100 -17.45 -0.44 -21.84
C TYR A 100 -16.02 -0.79 -22.20
N ASN A 101 -15.19 -1.13 -21.20
CA ASN A 101 -13.77 -1.41 -21.34
C ASN A 101 -13.46 -2.71 -20.57
N PRO A 102 -13.82 -3.90 -21.11
CA PRO A 102 -13.63 -5.15 -20.38
C PRO A 102 -12.16 -5.38 -20.02
N PRO A 103 -11.89 -6.08 -18.91
CA PRO A 103 -10.51 -6.34 -18.48
C PRO A 103 -9.73 -7.03 -19.59
N ARG A 104 -8.49 -6.55 -19.82
CA ARG A 104 -7.58 -7.19 -20.77
C ARG A 104 -6.91 -8.39 -20.14
N LYS A 105 -6.63 -9.39 -20.98
CA LYS A 105 -5.73 -10.46 -20.58
C LYS A 105 -4.31 -9.89 -20.49
N ARG A 106 -3.50 -10.49 -19.64
CA ARG A 106 -2.14 -9.99 -19.37
C ARG A 106 -1.27 -9.83 -20.61
N HIS A 107 -1.35 -10.77 -21.55
CA HIS A 107 -0.57 -10.72 -22.79
C HIS A 107 -1.09 -9.66 -23.77
N GLU A 108 -2.39 -9.38 -23.79
CA GLU A 108 -2.99 -8.33 -24.63
C GLU A 108 -2.53 -6.94 -24.20
N ALA A 109 -2.40 -6.72 -22.89
CA ALA A 109 -1.91 -5.46 -22.34
C ALA A 109 -0.47 -5.14 -22.78
N ARG A 110 0.33 -6.15 -23.06
CA ARG A 110 1.72 -5.97 -23.56
C ARG A 110 1.76 -5.58 -25.03
N GLU A 111 0.84 -6.07 -25.83
CA GLU A 111 0.80 -5.81 -27.26
C GLU A 111 0.38 -4.39 -27.61
N GLU A 112 -0.36 -3.75 -26.76
CA GLU A 112 -0.84 -2.39 -26.95
C GLU A 112 0.15 -1.32 -26.50
N ASP A 113 1.12 -1.69 -25.70
CA ASP A 113 2.17 -0.78 -25.23
C ASP A 113 3.30 -0.67 -26.25
#